data_73fbff147173c638870f9c104e59fbfe
#
_entry.id   73fbff147173c638870f9c104e59fbfe
#
_cell.length_a   1.000
_cell.length_b   1.000
_cell.length_c   1.000
_cell.angle_alpha   90.00
_cell.angle_beta   90.00
_cell.angle_gamma   90.00
#
_symmetry.space_group_name_H-M   'P 1'
#
loop_
_entity.id
_entity.type
_entity.pdbx_description
1 polymer ?
#
loop_
_entity_poly.entity_id
_entity_poly.type
_entity_poly.pdbx_seq_one_letter_code
_entity_poly.pdbx_strand_id
1 'polypeptide(L)'
;MKDLFIDIGSTNIKWKREGVVHQTPFPAPLVDGNGLYEVNAEEIFKIVQGLIEDDERVFFSVQMHGYVLLKDGAPVTNYVSWRDERGVNTTPNFTLSKEYGVDIKPNLPRLSLQTQTVEYDEFCTLGSYLVYRLTGINATHITDAAPSGFYNVFTKEREKTAFKLPIESYTIKAIGRYGNAEIYTPVGDQQAAILGAVGKDFQGYVLNLGTAAQLCEILDGFVYGEFESRPYFDGKTLCTVTRLIGGGVIAEHTDEELYERLVEDYGKALKKLPVSSRLVATGGLVKYRKELLCKVLDRLGVNYSFNENCDALAGLEIVSKGEIK
;
A
#
# COMPACT_ATOMS: atom_id res chain seq x y z
N MET A 1 -16.84 -16.30 -14.75
CA MET A 1 -16.59 -16.14 -13.29
C MET A 1 -16.99 -14.71 -12.91
N LYS A 2 -17.75 -14.60 -11.82
CA LYS A 2 -18.14 -13.30 -11.28
C LYS A 2 -17.07 -12.85 -10.27
N ASP A 3 -16.22 -11.94 -10.70
CA ASP A 3 -15.13 -11.43 -9.88
C ASP A 3 -15.54 -10.11 -9.23
N LEU A 4 -15.25 -9.97 -7.95
CA LEU A 4 -15.36 -8.72 -7.20
C LEU A 4 -13.95 -8.22 -6.85
N PHE A 5 -13.62 -7.03 -7.29
CA PHE A 5 -12.39 -6.32 -6.96
C PHE A 5 -12.69 -5.20 -6.00
N ILE A 6 -12.03 -5.15 -4.84
CA ILE A 6 -12.25 -4.13 -3.81
C ILE A 6 -10.93 -3.43 -3.50
N ASP A 7 -10.89 -2.11 -3.67
CA ASP A 7 -9.77 -1.25 -3.29
C ASP A 7 -10.14 -0.43 -2.05
N ILE A 8 -9.45 -0.69 -0.94
CA ILE A 8 -9.70 -0.05 0.36
C ILE A 8 -8.67 1.04 0.58
N GLY A 9 -8.94 2.19 0.01
CA GLY A 9 -8.13 3.40 0.18
C GLY A 9 -8.48 4.17 1.46
N SER A 10 -7.71 5.21 1.78
CA SER A 10 -7.89 6.03 3.00
C SER A 10 -9.01 7.07 2.91
N THR A 11 -9.57 7.30 1.75
CA THR A 11 -10.64 8.28 1.51
C THR A 11 -11.92 7.60 1.02
N ASN A 12 -11.79 6.59 0.17
CA ASN A 12 -12.90 5.85 -0.39
C ASN A 12 -12.59 4.36 -0.42
N ILE A 13 -13.62 3.55 -0.29
CA ILE A 13 -13.64 2.15 -0.67
C ILE A 13 -14.23 2.12 -2.09
N LYS A 14 -13.46 1.62 -3.05
CA LYS A 14 -13.91 1.44 -4.43
C LYS A 14 -14.07 -0.04 -4.72
N TRP A 15 -15.00 -0.38 -5.58
CA TRP A 15 -15.11 -1.74 -6.05
C TRP A 15 -15.53 -1.81 -7.50
N LYS A 16 -15.16 -2.90 -8.14
CA LYS A 16 -15.51 -3.18 -9.54
C LYS A 16 -16.15 -4.56 -9.64
N ARG A 17 -17.30 -4.61 -10.28
CA ARG A 17 -18.04 -5.82 -10.61
C ARG A 17 -18.54 -5.71 -12.04
N GLU A 18 -18.36 -6.75 -12.87
CA GLU A 18 -18.81 -6.78 -14.27
C GLU A 18 -18.39 -5.54 -15.10
N GLY A 19 -17.20 -5.02 -14.84
CA GLY A 19 -16.67 -3.83 -15.53
C GLY A 19 -17.14 -2.48 -14.98
N VAL A 20 -18.14 -2.45 -14.07
CA VAL A 20 -18.67 -1.21 -13.48
C VAL A 20 -17.92 -0.89 -12.18
N VAL A 21 -17.45 0.35 -12.07
CA VAL A 21 -16.77 0.86 -10.87
C VAL A 21 -17.75 1.65 -10.01
N HIS A 22 -17.74 1.33 -8.73
CA HIS A 22 -18.50 2.00 -7.69
C HIS A 22 -17.57 2.49 -6.59
N GLN A 23 -18.07 3.39 -5.75
CA GLN A 23 -17.33 3.84 -4.56
C GLN A 23 -18.25 4.28 -3.45
N THR A 24 -17.75 4.18 -2.21
CA THR A 24 -18.35 4.77 -1.01
C THR A 24 -17.26 5.45 -0.19
N PRO A 25 -17.56 6.49 0.59
CA PRO A 25 -16.58 7.07 1.50
C PRO A 25 -16.02 6.00 2.46
N PHE A 26 -14.72 6.10 2.77
CA PHE A 26 -14.13 5.36 3.88
C PHE A 26 -14.71 5.89 5.20
N PRO A 27 -14.91 5.06 6.23
CA PRO A 27 -15.46 5.52 7.51
C PRO A 27 -14.66 6.67 8.12
N ALA A 28 -15.37 7.57 8.81
CA ALA A 28 -14.76 8.73 9.41
C ALA A 28 -13.72 8.34 10.48
N PRO A 29 -12.54 8.98 10.50
CA PRO A 29 -11.53 8.68 11.51
C PRO A 29 -11.87 9.31 12.86
N LEU A 30 -11.41 8.67 13.92
CA LEU A 30 -11.22 9.25 15.25
C LEU A 30 -9.83 9.89 15.27
N VAL A 31 -9.78 11.18 15.58
CA VAL A 31 -8.55 11.96 15.70
C VAL A 31 -8.58 12.79 16.97
N ASP A 32 -7.45 12.95 17.64
CA ASP A 32 -7.39 13.68 18.94
C ASP A 32 -6.44 14.88 18.92
N GLY A 33 -5.81 15.17 17.79
CA GLY A 33 -4.79 16.22 17.65
C GLY A 33 -3.42 15.87 18.26
N ASN A 34 -3.28 14.71 18.91
CA ASN A 34 -2.03 14.22 19.51
C ASN A 34 -1.39 13.09 18.69
N GLY A 35 -1.75 12.99 17.41
CA GLY A 35 -1.24 11.98 16.50
C GLY A 35 -2.11 10.72 16.40
N LEU A 36 -3.19 10.59 17.16
CA LEU A 36 -4.14 9.50 17.02
C LEU A 36 -4.90 9.62 15.70
N TYR A 37 -4.88 8.53 14.92
CA TYR A 37 -5.68 8.39 13.72
C TYR A 37 -6.19 6.95 13.60
N GLU A 38 -7.37 6.71 14.13
CA GLU A 38 -8.00 5.40 14.13
C GLU A 38 -9.35 5.43 13.38
N VAL A 39 -9.76 4.27 12.87
CA VAL A 39 -11.05 4.10 12.21
C VAL A 39 -11.73 2.86 12.77
N ASN A 40 -13.04 2.90 12.96
CA ASN A 40 -13.78 1.76 13.47
C ASN A 40 -13.62 0.54 12.54
N ALA A 41 -12.88 -0.48 13.02
CA ALA A 41 -12.57 -1.67 12.24
C ALA A 41 -13.84 -2.48 11.87
N GLU A 42 -14.82 -2.49 12.77
CA GLU A 42 -16.08 -3.19 12.54
C GLU A 42 -16.94 -2.51 11.46
N GLU A 43 -16.90 -1.17 11.39
CA GLU A 43 -17.58 -0.42 10.34
C GLU A 43 -16.96 -0.69 8.97
N ILE A 44 -15.62 -0.70 8.89
CA ILE A 44 -14.90 -1.08 7.66
C ILE A 44 -15.31 -2.49 7.23
N PHE A 45 -15.31 -3.45 8.18
CA PHE A 45 -15.69 -4.83 7.89
C PHE A 45 -17.13 -4.94 7.38
N LYS A 46 -18.10 -4.27 8.02
CA LYS A 46 -19.51 -4.31 7.60
C LYS A 46 -19.71 -3.77 6.19
N ILE A 47 -19.02 -2.69 5.83
CA ILE A 47 -19.06 -2.17 4.45
C ILE A 47 -18.57 -3.25 3.49
N VAL A 48 -17.37 -3.79 3.72
CA VAL A 48 -16.74 -4.80 2.84
C VAL A 48 -17.60 -6.06 2.75
N GLN A 49 -18.12 -6.55 3.88
CA GLN A 49 -19.01 -7.71 3.93
C GLN A 49 -20.27 -7.49 3.09
N GLY A 50 -20.87 -6.29 3.17
CA GLY A 50 -22.07 -5.93 2.41
C GLY A 50 -21.84 -5.79 0.90
N LEU A 51 -20.58 -5.72 0.44
CA LEU A 51 -20.27 -5.70 -0.99
C LEU A 51 -20.24 -7.11 -1.60
N ILE A 52 -20.04 -8.16 -0.79
CA ILE A 52 -19.96 -9.53 -1.29
C ILE A 52 -21.37 -10.10 -1.42
N GLU A 53 -21.82 -10.36 -2.64
CA GLU A 53 -23.16 -10.85 -2.97
C GLU A 53 -23.09 -12.30 -3.50
N ASP A 54 -23.32 -12.47 -4.79
CA ASP A 54 -23.26 -13.76 -5.50
C ASP A 54 -21.94 -13.93 -6.29
N ASP A 55 -20.89 -13.29 -5.81
CA ASP A 55 -19.56 -13.34 -6.41
C ASP A 55 -18.91 -14.72 -6.24
N GLU A 56 -18.08 -15.14 -7.19
CA GLU A 56 -17.33 -16.39 -7.14
C GLU A 56 -15.93 -16.20 -6.56
N ARG A 57 -15.28 -15.04 -6.84
CA ARG A 57 -13.95 -14.70 -6.35
C ARG A 57 -13.90 -13.25 -5.88
N VAL A 58 -13.22 -13.00 -4.77
CA VAL A 58 -13.04 -11.66 -4.20
C VAL A 58 -11.57 -11.35 -4.03
N PHE A 59 -11.12 -10.24 -4.61
CA PHE A 59 -9.75 -9.75 -4.58
C PHE A 59 -9.70 -8.40 -3.88
N PHE A 60 -8.71 -8.21 -3.01
CA PHE A 60 -8.54 -6.99 -2.21
C PHE A 60 -7.23 -6.29 -2.50
N SER A 61 -7.30 -4.98 -2.65
CA SER A 61 -6.20 -4.03 -2.50
C SER A 61 -6.46 -3.22 -1.24
N VAL A 62 -5.45 -3.03 -0.39
CA VAL A 62 -5.62 -2.37 0.91
C VAL A 62 -4.52 -1.35 1.18
N GLN A 63 -4.91 -0.23 1.81
CA GLN A 63 -3.95 0.72 2.36
C GLN A 63 -3.02 0.03 3.36
N MET A 64 -1.73 0.28 3.25
CA MET A 64 -0.68 -0.37 4.03
C MET A 64 -0.35 0.41 5.32
N HIS A 65 0.59 -0.14 6.12
CA HIS A 65 1.09 0.47 7.37
C HIS A 65 0.05 0.68 8.47
N GLY A 66 -1.12 0.04 8.38
CA GLY A 66 -2.11 0.07 9.44
C GLY A 66 -2.33 -1.33 10.04
N TYR A 67 -2.99 -1.39 11.20
CA TYR A 67 -3.23 -2.65 11.88
C TYR A 67 -4.49 -2.64 12.76
N VAL A 68 -4.94 -3.85 13.08
CA VAL A 68 -5.96 -4.15 14.09
C VAL A 68 -5.38 -5.22 15.02
N LEU A 69 -5.54 -5.07 16.34
CA LEU A 69 -5.14 -6.06 17.33
C LEU A 69 -6.35 -6.88 17.76
N LEU A 70 -6.13 -8.19 17.90
CA LEU A 70 -7.15 -9.12 18.38
C LEU A 70 -6.74 -9.72 19.72
N LYS A 71 -7.75 -10.04 20.55
CA LYS A 71 -7.65 -10.88 21.72
C LYS A 71 -8.73 -11.95 21.66
N ASP A 72 -8.33 -13.21 21.77
CA ASP A 72 -9.24 -14.35 21.67
C ASP A 72 -10.16 -14.30 20.42
N GLY A 73 -9.59 -13.81 19.30
CA GLY A 73 -10.29 -13.69 18.00
C GLY A 73 -11.19 -12.47 17.84
N ALA A 74 -11.33 -11.62 18.85
CA ALA A 74 -12.13 -10.39 18.79
C ALA A 74 -11.23 -9.14 18.68
N PRO A 75 -11.60 -8.10 17.91
CA PRO A 75 -10.83 -6.86 17.85
C PRO A 75 -10.86 -6.11 19.17
N VAL A 76 -9.67 -5.76 19.69
CA VAL A 76 -9.48 -4.97 20.91
C VAL A 76 -8.98 -3.56 20.64
N THR A 77 -8.69 -3.25 19.37
CA THR A 77 -8.42 -1.90 18.89
C THR A 77 -9.33 -1.55 17.72
N ASN A 78 -9.48 -0.27 17.43
CA ASN A 78 -9.87 0.21 16.11
C ASN A 78 -8.78 -0.15 15.08
N TYR A 79 -9.03 0.10 13.81
CA TYR A 79 -7.99 0.12 12.79
C TYR A 79 -7.09 1.33 13.02
N VAL A 80 -5.86 1.10 13.46
CA VAL A 80 -4.81 2.13 13.57
C VAL A 80 -4.27 2.38 12.16
N SER A 81 -4.51 3.58 11.63
CA SER A 81 -4.19 3.92 10.24
C SER A 81 -2.70 4.24 10.04
N TRP A 82 -2.26 4.19 8.79
CA TRP A 82 -0.95 4.70 8.37
C TRP A 82 -0.75 6.21 8.62
N ARG A 83 -1.83 6.94 8.90
CA ARG A 83 -1.82 8.37 9.29
C ARG A 83 -1.63 8.58 10.78
N ASP A 84 -1.61 7.51 11.57
CA ASP A 84 -1.37 7.59 13.01
C ASP A 84 0.09 7.96 13.29
N GLU A 85 0.30 9.01 14.05
CA GLU A 85 1.63 9.54 14.37
C GLU A 85 1.99 9.40 15.86
N ARG A 86 1.25 8.62 16.64
CA ARG A 86 1.57 8.39 18.06
C ARG A 86 2.97 7.82 18.27
N GLY A 87 3.51 7.12 17.29
CA GLY A 87 4.89 6.62 17.32
C GLY A 87 5.97 7.69 17.20
N VAL A 88 5.65 8.96 16.91
CA VAL A 88 6.65 10.01 16.65
C VAL A 88 7.59 10.27 17.83
N ASN A 89 7.07 10.15 19.07
CA ASN A 89 7.83 10.35 20.30
C ASN A 89 8.34 9.04 20.92
N THR A 90 8.17 7.92 20.23
CA THR A 90 8.56 6.59 20.72
C THR A 90 9.98 6.29 20.30
N THR A 91 10.85 5.97 21.24
CA THR A 91 12.19 5.43 20.94
C THR A 91 12.05 3.96 20.54
N PRO A 92 12.52 3.56 19.36
CA PRO A 92 12.46 2.16 18.95
C PRO A 92 13.21 1.27 19.94
N ASN A 93 12.59 0.18 20.39
CA ASN A 93 13.23 -0.86 21.19
C ASN A 93 13.82 -1.99 20.31
N PHE A 94 13.98 -1.73 19.03
CA PHE A 94 14.52 -2.66 18.03
C PHE A 94 15.36 -1.90 16.99
N THR A 95 16.25 -2.61 16.32
CA THR A 95 16.96 -2.13 15.13
C THR A 95 16.29 -2.70 13.90
N LEU A 96 15.97 -1.85 12.91
CA LEU A 96 15.41 -2.27 11.64
C LEU A 96 16.49 -2.17 10.56
N SER A 97 16.83 -3.28 9.95
CA SER A 97 17.75 -3.32 8.79
C SER A 97 17.01 -3.02 7.48
N LYS A 98 17.74 -2.67 6.42
CA LYS A 98 17.17 -2.46 5.07
C LYS A 98 16.45 -3.69 4.52
N GLU A 99 16.80 -4.89 5.01
CA GLU A 99 16.19 -6.16 4.62
C GLU A 99 14.71 -6.30 5.01
N TYR A 100 14.19 -5.43 5.89
CA TYR A 100 12.77 -5.36 6.19
C TYR A 100 11.96 -4.55 5.16
N GLY A 101 12.64 -3.93 4.21
CA GLY A 101 12.01 -3.24 3.08
C GLY A 101 11.35 -1.91 3.41
N VAL A 102 11.37 -1.50 4.68
CA VAL A 102 10.78 -0.24 5.19
C VAL A 102 11.74 0.45 6.15
N ASP A 103 11.62 1.77 6.24
CA ASP A 103 12.36 2.57 7.21
C ASP A 103 11.58 2.75 8.52
N ILE A 104 12.27 3.08 9.62
CA ILE A 104 11.64 3.47 10.88
C ILE A 104 10.95 4.82 10.68
N LYS A 105 9.62 4.83 10.85
CA LYS A 105 8.75 5.99 10.69
C LYS A 105 7.72 5.99 11.81
N PRO A 106 7.12 7.15 12.17
CA PRO A 106 6.07 7.22 13.18
C PRO A 106 4.91 6.24 12.96
N ASN A 107 4.53 6.05 11.71
CA ASN A 107 3.46 5.16 11.27
C ASN A 107 3.91 3.73 10.95
N LEU A 108 5.16 3.33 11.29
CA LEU A 108 5.55 1.93 11.20
C LEU A 108 4.81 1.12 12.27
N PRO A 109 4.00 0.11 11.91
CA PRO A 109 3.21 -0.65 12.89
C PRO A 109 4.05 -1.22 14.03
N ARG A 110 5.21 -1.81 13.75
CA ARG A 110 6.13 -2.33 14.76
C ARG A 110 6.58 -1.27 15.78
N LEU A 111 6.67 0.01 15.39
CA LEU A 111 6.96 1.13 16.29
C LEU A 111 5.71 1.60 17.02
N SER A 112 4.62 1.84 16.27
CA SER A 112 3.35 2.31 16.80
C SER A 112 2.74 1.33 17.83
N LEU A 113 2.96 0.02 17.69
CA LEU A 113 2.56 -0.98 18.68
C LEU A 113 3.09 -0.71 20.10
N GLN A 114 4.24 -0.04 20.24
CA GLN A 114 4.81 0.29 21.57
C GLN A 114 3.97 1.33 22.33
N THR A 115 3.04 2.00 21.66
CA THR A 115 2.10 2.95 22.28
C THR A 115 0.80 2.27 22.77
N GLN A 116 0.58 1.01 22.40
CA GLN A 116 -0.63 0.28 22.77
C GLN A 116 -0.55 -0.24 24.21
N THR A 117 -1.63 -0.07 24.95
CA THR A 117 -1.75 -0.51 26.36
C THR A 117 -2.74 -1.65 26.55
N VAL A 118 -3.44 -2.04 25.48
CA VAL A 118 -4.40 -3.15 25.51
C VAL A 118 -3.69 -4.51 25.45
N GLU A 119 -4.25 -5.52 26.08
CA GLU A 119 -3.80 -6.90 25.89
C GLU A 119 -4.26 -7.45 24.56
N TYR A 120 -3.37 -8.12 23.85
CA TYR A 120 -3.66 -8.76 22.56
C TYR A 120 -2.79 -10.01 22.38
N ASP A 121 -3.24 -10.92 21.56
CA ASP A 121 -2.55 -12.16 21.20
C ASP A 121 -2.36 -12.34 19.70
N GLU A 122 -2.94 -11.45 18.88
CA GLU A 122 -2.84 -11.52 17.44
C GLU A 122 -2.79 -10.12 16.81
N PHE A 123 -1.91 -9.96 15.84
CA PHE A 123 -1.77 -8.75 15.01
C PHE A 123 -2.35 -9.04 13.62
N CYS A 124 -3.13 -8.11 13.10
CA CYS A 124 -3.62 -8.14 11.73
C CYS A 124 -3.23 -6.85 10.99
N THR A 125 -2.82 -6.96 9.73
CA THR A 125 -2.91 -5.82 8.79
C THR A 125 -4.38 -5.53 8.50
N LEU A 126 -4.72 -4.42 7.85
CA LEU A 126 -6.11 -4.20 7.44
C LEU A 126 -6.62 -5.34 6.54
N GLY A 127 -5.81 -5.75 5.55
CA GLY A 127 -6.16 -6.82 4.64
C GLY A 127 -6.36 -8.14 5.36
N SER A 128 -5.42 -8.55 6.19
CA SER A 128 -5.52 -9.82 6.92
C SER A 128 -6.65 -9.83 7.95
N TYR A 129 -7.00 -8.68 8.55
CA TYR A 129 -8.17 -8.54 9.42
C TYR A 129 -9.47 -8.82 8.66
N LEU A 130 -9.64 -8.24 7.48
CA LEU A 130 -10.84 -8.46 6.67
C LEU A 130 -10.96 -9.92 6.23
N VAL A 131 -9.85 -10.53 5.78
CA VAL A 131 -9.83 -11.96 5.43
C VAL A 131 -10.11 -12.84 6.65
N TYR A 132 -9.52 -12.51 7.80
CA TYR A 132 -9.80 -13.22 9.06
C TYR A 132 -11.30 -13.20 9.42
N ARG A 133 -11.92 -12.03 9.32
CA ARG A 133 -13.35 -11.86 9.64
C ARG A 133 -14.26 -12.62 8.65
N LEU A 134 -13.84 -12.79 7.41
CA LEU A 134 -14.59 -13.51 6.38
C LEU A 134 -14.36 -15.03 6.45
N THR A 135 -13.14 -15.49 6.78
CA THR A 135 -12.73 -16.89 6.60
C THR A 135 -12.27 -17.59 7.88
N GLY A 136 -12.00 -16.84 8.95
CA GLY A 136 -11.36 -17.34 10.18
C GLY A 136 -9.83 -17.52 10.07
N ILE A 137 -9.20 -17.12 8.96
CA ILE A 137 -7.77 -17.31 8.71
C ILE A 137 -7.09 -15.94 8.60
N ASN A 138 -6.16 -15.64 9.52
CA ASN A 138 -5.35 -14.43 9.47
C ASN A 138 -4.19 -14.60 8.48
N ALA A 139 -4.40 -14.18 7.24
CA ALA A 139 -3.43 -14.33 6.15
C ALA A 139 -3.48 -13.16 5.17
N THR A 140 -2.35 -12.84 4.55
CA THR A 140 -2.24 -11.77 3.55
C THR A 140 -1.07 -12.02 2.60
N HIS A 141 -0.99 -11.26 1.50
CA HIS A 141 0.18 -11.26 0.62
C HIS A 141 1.33 -10.47 1.24
N ILE A 142 2.57 -10.83 0.92
CA ILE A 142 3.78 -10.18 1.46
C ILE A 142 3.81 -8.67 1.18
N THR A 143 3.17 -8.19 0.11
CA THR A 143 3.07 -6.76 -0.21
C THR A 143 2.30 -5.96 0.84
N ASP A 144 1.34 -6.56 1.53
CA ASP A 144 0.60 -5.97 2.65
C ASP A 144 1.22 -6.31 4.00
N ALA A 145 1.86 -7.48 4.16
CA ALA A 145 2.49 -7.90 5.40
C ALA A 145 3.79 -7.14 5.71
N ALA A 146 4.69 -7.01 4.73
CA ALA A 146 6.03 -6.45 4.94
C ALA A 146 6.05 -5.01 5.48
N PRO A 147 5.13 -4.09 5.05
CA PRO A 147 5.05 -2.74 5.61
C PRO A 147 4.82 -2.65 7.11
N SER A 148 4.46 -3.75 7.76
CA SER A 148 4.34 -3.82 9.23
C SER A 148 5.69 -3.73 9.96
N GLY A 149 6.80 -4.06 9.30
CA GLY A 149 8.15 -4.10 9.87
C GLY A 149 8.49 -5.41 10.61
N PHE A 150 7.66 -6.45 10.49
CA PHE A 150 7.88 -7.76 11.10
C PHE A 150 8.42 -8.83 10.16
N TYR A 151 8.63 -8.51 8.89
CA TYR A 151 9.06 -9.47 7.87
C TYR A 151 10.36 -9.04 7.23
N ASN A 152 11.39 -9.89 7.30
CA ASN A 152 12.63 -9.73 6.54
C ASN A 152 12.36 -10.17 5.10
N VAL A 153 12.35 -9.22 4.16
CA VAL A 153 11.99 -9.49 2.76
C VAL A 153 13.12 -10.14 1.97
N PHE A 154 14.35 -10.08 2.48
CA PHE A 154 15.51 -10.74 1.89
C PHE A 154 15.57 -12.22 2.27
N THR A 155 15.53 -12.53 3.58
CA THR A 155 15.57 -13.93 4.07
C THR A 155 14.22 -14.64 3.95
N LYS A 156 13.13 -13.88 3.74
CA LYS A 156 11.74 -14.35 3.76
C LYS A 156 11.31 -14.93 5.12
N GLU A 157 11.91 -14.42 6.18
CA GLU A 157 11.62 -14.82 7.55
C GLU A 157 10.79 -13.74 8.27
N ARG A 158 9.91 -14.17 9.14
CA ARG A 158 9.17 -13.28 10.04
C ARG A 158 9.82 -13.23 11.41
N GLU A 159 9.65 -12.10 12.09
CA GLU A 159 10.10 -11.92 13.48
C GLU A 159 9.39 -12.89 14.42
N LYS A 160 10.12 -13.31 15.46
CA LYS A 160 9.55 -14.03 16.60
C LYS A 160 8.90 -13.02 17.53
N THR A 161 7.59 -13.11 17.71
CA THR A 161 6.79 -12.25 18.56
C THR A 161 6.07 -13.04 19.65
N ALA A 162 5.64 -12.37 20.72
CA ALA A 162 4.79 -12.97 21.75
C ALA A 162 3.32 -13.14 21.28
N PHE A 163 2.98 -12.59 20.13
CA PHE A 163 1.66 -12.63 19.52
C PHE A 163 1.75 -13.24 18.12
N LYS A 164 0.61 -13.66 17.59
CA LYS A 164 0.55 -14.21 16.24
C LYS A 164 0.61 -13.10 15.20
N LEU A 165 1.42 -13.31 14.16
CA LEU A 165 1.45 -12.49 12.94
C LEU A 165 0.62 -13.15 11.84
N PRO A 166 0.12 -12.38 10.85
CA PRO A 166 -0.54 -12.95 9.69
C PRO A 166 0.33 -13.99 8.98
N ILE A 167 -0.30 -15.02 8.43
CA ILE A 167 0.38 -15.96 7.54
C ILE A 167 0.65 -15.22 6.22
N GLU A 168 1.91 -14.95 5.95
CA GLU A 168 2.32 -14.31 4.71
C GLU A 168 2.29 -15.28 3.53
N SER A 169 1.88 -14.78 2.38
CA SER A 169 1.98 -15.48 1.10
C SER A 169 2.80 -14.68 0.12
N TYR A 170 3.65 -15.35 -0.63
CA TYR A 170 4.42 -14.76 -1.76
C TYR A 170 3.73 -15.01 -3.10
N THR A 171 2.55 -15.58 -3.05
CA THR A 171 1.72 -15.87 -4.23
C THR A 171 0.28 -15.46 -3.97
N ILE A 172 -0.42 -15.07 -5.03
CA ILE A 172 -1.85 -14.80 -4.99
C ILE A 172 -2.60 -16.13 -4.97
N LYS A 173 -3.35 -16.38 -3.90
CA LYS A 173 -4.08 -17.64 -3.72
C LYS A 173 -5.36 -17.45 -2.92
N ALA A 174 -6.30 -18.35 -3.10
CA ALA A 174 -7.47 -18.44 -2.24
C ALA A 174 -7.04 -18.83 -0.80
N ILE A 175 -7.54 -18.08 0.19
CA ILE A 175 -7.29 -18.30 1.61
C ILE A 175 -8.43 -19.14 2.22
N GLY A 176 -9.66 -18.89 1.80
CA GLY A 176 -10.85 -19.53 2.30
C GLY A 176 -12.07 -19.11 1.51
N ARG A 177 -13.24 -19.31 2.09
CA ARG A 177 -14.52 -18.98 1.47
C ARG A 177 -15.38 -18.14 2.41
N TYR A 178 -16.16 -17.26 1.81
CA TYR A 178 -17.26 -16.56 2.46
C TYR A 178 -18.53 -16.76 1.61
N GLY A 179 -19.51 -17.50 2.13
CA GLY A 179 -20.62 -17.97 1.31
C GLY A 179 -20.10 -18.81 0.12
N ASN A 180 -20.47 -18.42 -1.09
CA ASN A 180 -20.01 -19.05 -2.33
C ASN A 180 -18.69 -18.48 -2.86
N ALA A 181 -18.23 -17.33 -2.37
CA ALA A 181 -17.05 -16.66 -2.87
C ALA A 181 -15.75 -17.22 -2.32
N GLU A 182 -14.77 -17.45 -3.17
CA GLU A 182 -13.38 -17.65 -2.78
C GLU A 182 -12.73 -16.31 -2.42
N ILE A 183 -12.12 -16.23 -1.24
CA ILE A 183 -11.46 -15.05 -0.74
C ILE A 183 -9.95 -15.16 -0.98
N TYR A 184 -9.41 -14.24 -1.76
CA TYR A 184 -7.99 -14.25 -2.15
C TYR A 184 -7.13 -13.41 -1.20
N THR A 185 -5.80 -13.69 -1.18
CA THR A 185 -4.82 -12.94 -0.39
C THR A 185 -4.88 -11.45 -0.72
N PRO A 186 -5.11 -10.57 0.28
CA PRO A 186 -5.06 -9.11 0.07
C PRO A 186 -3.67 -8.66 -0.35
N VAL A 187 -3.59 -7.62 -1.19
CA VAL A 187 -2.33 -7.02 -1.65
C VAL A 187 -2.26 -5.55 -1.25
N GLY A 188 -1.05 -5.00 -1.18
CA GLY A 188 -0.85 -3.58 -0.90
C GLY A 188 -1.36 -2.69 -2.05
N ASP A 189 -2.01 -1.57 -1.71
CA ASP A 189 -2.61 -0.63 -2.63
C ASP A 189 -1.61 -0.01 -3.61
N GLN A 190 -0.42 0.34 -3.12
CA GLN A 190 0.65 0.89 -3.96
C GLN A 190 1.08 -0.10 -5.04
N GLN A 191 1.34 -1.37 -4.66
CA GLN A 191 1.76 -2.39 -5.61
C GLN A 191 0.66 -2.70 -6.63
N ALA A 192 -0.59 -2.79 -6.20
CA ALA A 192 -1.72 -2.97 -7.10
C ALA A 192 -1.88 -1.80 -8.06
N ALA A 193 -1.80 -0.55 -7.57
CA ALA A 193 -1.91 0.65 -8.40
C ALA A 193 -0.77 0.75 -9.43
N ILE A 194 0.47 0.45 -9.02
CA ILE A 194 1.62 0.43 -9.95
C ILE A 194 1.43 -0.66 -11.01
N LEU A 195 1.00 -1.86 -10.62
CA LEU A 195 0.71 -2.94 -11.56
C LEU A 195 -0.38 -2.53 -12.57
N GLY A 196 -1.45 -1.90 -12.10
CA GLY A 196 -2.51 -1.36 -12.96
C GLY A 196 -2.03 -0.27 -13.91
N ALA A 197 -1.05 0.54 -13.48
CA ALA A 197 -0.50 1.63 -14.27
C ALA A 197 0.42 1.16 -15.40
N VAL A 198 1.25 0.15 -15.14
CA VAL A 198 2.36 -0.19 -16.06
C VAL A 198 2.32 -1.63 -16.57
N GLY A 199 1.44 -2.47 -16.02
CA GLY A 199 1.37 -3.89 -16.40
C GLY A 199 2.52 -4.73 -15.82
N LYS A 200 2.45 -6.06 -16.02
CA LYS A 200 3.37 -7.03 -15.41
C LYS A 200 4.81 -7.00 -15.96
N ASP A 201 4.97 -6.67 -17.24
CA ASP A 201 6.24 -6.76 -17.96
C ASP A 201 7.02 -5.43 -17.97
N PHE A 202 6.55 -4.44 -17.20
CA PHE A 202 7.19 -3.14 -17.17
C PHE A 202 8.51 -3.18 -16.39
N GLN A 203 9.52 -2.51 -16.95
CA GLN A 203 10.78 -2.19 -16.31
C GLN A 203 11.05 -0.69 -16.48
N GLY A 204 11.34 0.01 -15.39
CA GLY A 204 11.56 1.44 -15.37
C GLY A 204 11.04 2.13 -14.13
N TYR A 205 11.12 3.44 -14.15
CA TYR A 205 10.61 4.28 -13.07
C TYR A 205 9.09 4.47 -13.16
N VAL A 206 8.46 4.49 -12.01
CA VAL A 206 7.06 4.91 -11.86
C VAL A 206 7.00 6.07 -10.88
N LEU A 207 6.63 7.25 -11.36
CA LEU A 207 6.37 8.42 -10.53
C LEU A 207 4.87 8.45 -10.21
N ASN A 208 4.50 8.01 -9.01
CA ASN A 208 3.12 8.02 -8.54
C ASN A 208 2.82 9.33 -7.81
N LEU A 209 1.93 10.13 -8.39
CA LEU A 209 1.58 11.51 -7.99
C LEU A 209 0.23 11.53 -7.27
N GLY A 210 0.22 11.05 -6.03
CA GLY A 210 -0.89 11.17 -5.09
C GLY A 210 -0.83 12.42 -4.21
N THR A 211 -1.44 12.40 -3.03
CA THR A 211 -1.34 13.46 -2.01
C THR A 211 0.13 13.72 -1.63
N ALA A 212 0.91 12.66 -1.40
CA ALA A 212 2.36 12.66 -1.42
C ALA A 212 2.82 11.91 -2.68
N ALA A 213 3.91 12.35 -3.32
CA ALA A 213 4.46 11.63 -4.44
C ALA A 213 5.48 10.58 -3.99
N GLN A 214 5.65 9.56 -4.84
CA GLN A 214 6.61 8.48 -4.65
C GLN A 214 7.25 8.15 -5.99
N LEU A 215 8.57 7.98 -6.01
CA LEU A 215 9.29 7.48 -7.17
C LEU A 215 9.71 6.05 -6.90
N CYS A 216 9.31 5.14 -7.78
CA CYS A 216 9.55 3.72 -7.64
C CYS A 216 10.29 3.17 -8.85
N GLU A 217 11.00 2.06 -8.65
CA GLU A 217 11.55 1.22 -9.71
C GLU A 217 11.29 -0.25 -9.40
N ILE A 218 10.87 -1.02 -10.40
CA ILE A 218 10.62 -2.46 -10.28
C ILE A 218 11.86 -3.20 -10.72
N LEU A 219 12.47 -3.98 -9.81
CA LEU A 219 13.69 -4.73 -10.04
C LEU A 219 13.52 -6.21 -9.69
N ASP A 220 14.34 -7.05 -10.33
CA ASP A 220 14.42 -8.47 -10.00
C ASP A 220 15.22 -8.67 -8.72
N GLY A 221 14.64 -9.40 -7.77
CA GLY A 221 15.28 -9.72 -6.49
C GLY A 221 15.38 -8.52 -5.54
N PHE A 222 16.10 -8.73 -4.42
CA PHE A 222 16.31 -7.71 -3.40
C PHE A 222 17.51 -6.81 -3.76
N VAL A 223 17.35 -5.50 -3.59
CA VAL A 223 18.39 -4.50 -3.87
C VAL A 223 18.58 -3.58 -2.66
N TYR A 224 19.84 -3.34 -2.27
CA TYR A 224 20.20 -2.37 -1.25
C TYR A 224 20.36 -0.97 -1.84
N GLY A 225 19.89 0.06 -1.12
CA GLY A 225 20.04 1.45 -1.53
C GLY A 225 19.51 2.45 -0.50
N GLU A 226 19.50 3.73 -0.88
CA GLU A 226 18.90 4.83 -0.11
C GLU A 226 17.38 4.94 -0.37
N PHE A 227 16.69 3.80 -0.39
CA PHE A 227 15.27 3.66 -0.65
C PHE A 227 14.71 2.50 0.17
N GLU A 228 13.40 2.36 0.18
CA GLU A 228 12.72 1.18 0.72
C GLU A 228 12.62 0.10 -0.36
N SER A 229 13.02 -1.12 -0.04
CA SER A 229 12.98 -2.29 -0.94
C SER A 229 11.74 -3.12 -0.64
N ARG A 230 10.57 -2.63 -1.07
CA ARG A 230 9.28 -3.26 -0.79
C ARG A 230 9.07 -4.51 -1.66
N PRO A 231 8.46 -5.57 -1.12
CA PRO A 231 8.04 -6.70 -1.95
C PRO A 231 7.13 -6.26 -3.09
N TYR A 232 7.30 -6.89 -4.23
CA TYR A 232 6.44 -6.75 -5.40
C TYR A 232 5.98 -8.13 -5.89
N PHE A 233 5.15 -8.18 -6.89
CA PHE A 233 4.67 -9.42 -7.48
C PHE A 233 5.81 -10.20 -8.16
N ASP A 234 5.62 -11.52 -8.33
CA ASP A 234 6.56 -12.45 -8.99
C ASP A 234 7.96 -12.47 -8.36
N GLY A 235 8.06 -12.19 -7.03
CA GLY A 235 9.33 -12.16 -6.33
C GLY A 235 10.22 -10.97 -6.65
N LYS A 236 9.68 -9.97 -7.35
CA LYS A 236 10.36 -8.71 -7.64
C LYS A 236 10.35 -7.79 -6.42
N THR A 237 11.12 -6.72 -6.50
CA THR A 237 11.21 -5.66 -5.49
C THR A 237 10.79 -4.34 -6.09
N LEU A 238 9.95 -3.60 -5.35
CA LEU A 238 9.61 -2.22 -5.62
C LEU A 238 10.53 -1.31 -4.79
N CYS A 239 11.60 -0.83 -5.40
CA CYS A 239 12.49 0.17 -4.81
C CYS A 239 11.77 1.50 -4.76
N THR A 240 11.52 2.05 -3.57
CA THR A 240 10.62 3.20 -3.40
C THR A 240 11.31 4.33 -2.64
N VAL A 241 11.37 5.53 -3.25
CA VAL A 241 11.68 6.79 -2.59
C VAL A 241 10.36 7.47 -2.25
N THR A 242 10.11 7.67 -0.97
CA THR A 242 8.85 8.22 -0.43
C THR A 242 8.97 9.69 -0.03
N ARG A 243 7.83 10.33 0.28
CA ARG A 243 7.75 11.71 0.81
C ARG A 243 8.22 12.77 -0.16
N LEU A 244 8.05 12.52 -1.46
CA LEU A 244 8.28 13.54 -2.48
C LEU A 244 7.13 14.54 -2.51
N ILE A 245 7.41 15.72 -3.05
CA ILE A 245 6.41 16.78 -3.24
C ILE A 245 5.29 16.24 -4.13
N GLY A 246 4.09 16.18 -3.58
CA GLY A 246 2.90 15.65 -4.25
C GLY A 246 1.73 16.62 -4.19
N GLY A 247 0.51 16.11 -4.40
CA GLY A 247 -0.70 16.88 -4.57
C GLY A 247 -1.05 17.81 -3.44
N GLY A 248 -0.76 17.43 -2.20
CA GLY A 248 -1.02 18.29 -1.04
C GLY A 248 -0.25 19.63 -1.13
N VAL A 249 1.05 19.57 -1.44
CA VAL A 249 1.89 20.78 -1.59
C VAL A 249 1.59 21.49 -2.92
N ILE A 250 1.42 20.73 -4.00
CA ILE A 250 1.21 21.28 -5.35
C ILE A 250 -0.10 22.08 -5.45
N ALA A 251 -1.12 21.71 -4.68
CA ALA A 251 -2.40 22.43 -4.69
C ALA A 251 -2.33 23.84 -4.08
N GLU A 252 -1.34 24.10 -3.24
CA GLU A 252 -1.20 25.35 -2.47
C GLU A 252 -0.24 26.36 -3.11
N HIS A 253 0.42 26.01 -4.24
CA HIS A 253 1.46 26.82 -4.85
C HIS A 253 1.24 27.02 -6.36
N THR A 254 1.85 28.09 -6.92
CA THR A 254 1.89 28.33 -8.36
C THR A 254 2.92 27.43 -9.06
N ASP A 255 2.81 27.31 -10.38
CA ASP A 255 3.76 26.50 -11.17
C ASP A 255 5.19 27.10 -11.13
N GLU A 256 5.34 28.43 -11.07
CA GLU A 256 6.62 29.12 -10.96
C GLU A 256 7.32 28.80 -9.63
N GLU A 257 6.57 28.79 -8.52
CA GLU A 257 7.10 28.47 -7.19
C GLU A 257 7.49 27.00 -7.05
N LEU A 258 6.82 26.12 -7.79
CA LEU A 258 7.01 24.67 -7.70
C LEU A 258 8.11 24.15 -8.62
N TYR A 259 8.33 24.76 -9.77
CA TYR A 259 9.18 24.20 -10.83
C TYR A 259 10.57 23.77 -10.32
N GLU A 260 11.35 24.70 -9.77
CA GLU A 260 12.70 24.39 -9.28
C GLU A 260 12.68 23.42 -8.09
N ARG A 261 11.67 23.52 -7.21
CA ARG A 261 11.51 22.62 -6.07
C ARG A 261 11.25 21.16 -6.53
N LEU A 262 10.42 20.99 -7.55
CA LEU A 262 10.12 19.65 -8.10
C LEU A 262 11.32 19.09 -8.86
N VAL A 263 12.04 19.92 -9.63
CA VAL A 263 13.28 19.48 -10.32
C VAL A 263 14.32 19.01 -9.30
N GLU A 264 14.50 19.75 -8.21
CA GLU A 264 15.43 19.35 -7.15
C GLU A 264 14.98 18.08 -6.44
N ASP A 265 13.72 18.00 -6.02
CA ASP A 265 13.17 16.89 -5.24
C ASP A 265 13.18 15.59 -6.04
N TYR A 266 12.61 15.61 -7.24
CA TYR A 266 12.58 14.42 -8.11
C TYR A 266 13.95 14.05 -8.65
N GLY A 267 14.81 15.06 -8.91
CA GLY A 267 16.21 14.82 -9.31
C GLY A 267 17.03 14.13 -8.22
N LYS A 268 16.84 14.51 -6.94
CA LYS A 268 17.44 13.79 -5.81
C LYS A 268 16.91 12.35 -5.68
N ALA A 269 15.61 12.16 -5.91
CA ALA A 269 15.01 10.83 -5.85
C ALA A 269 15.53 9.90 -6.95
N LEU A 270 15.63 10.40 -8.19
CA LEU A 270 16.20 9.65 -9.33
C LEU A 270 17.64 9.18 -9.06
N LYS A 271 18.45 10.00 -8.40
CA LYS A 271 19.84 9.64 -8.05
C LYS A 271 19.97 8.52 -7.02
N LYS A 272 18.91 8.26 -6.25
CA LYS A 272 18.89 7.20 -5.24
C LYS A 272 18.54 5.84 -5.83
N LEU A 273 17.83 5.81 -6.94
CA LEU A 273 17.40 4.58 -7.60
C LEU A 273 18.42 4.13 -8.65
N PRO A 274 18.52 2.85 -8.97
CA PRO A 274 19.30 2.35 -10.10
C PRO A 274 18.92 3.05 -11.41
N VAL A 275 19.84 3.08 -12.37
CA VAL A 275 19.61 3.81 -13.62
C VAL A 275 18.63 3.06 -14.52
N SER A 276 17.55 3.72 -14.92
CA SER A 276 16.55 3.21 -15.85
C SER A 276 16.34 4.15 -17.04
N SER A 277 15.88 3.61 -18.16
CA SER A 277 15.76 4.32 -19.43
C SER A 277 14.43 5.04 -19.64
N ARG A 278 13.40 4.71 -18.87
CA ARG A 278 12.04 5.26 -19.05
C ARG A 278 11.32 5.46 -17.71
N LEU A 279 10.40 6.42 -17.73
CA LEU A 279 9.55 6.77 -16.60
C LEU A 279 8.07 6.80 -17.01
N VAL A 280 7.20 6.22 -16.20
CA VAL A 280 5.74 6.43 -16.29
C VAL A 280 5.31 7.30 -15.12
N ALA A 281 4.77 8.48 -15.41
CA ALA A 281 4.13 9.32 -14.40
C ALA A 281 2.63 9.02 -14.36
N THR A 282 2.11 8.83 -13.15
CA THR A 282 0.74 8.40 -12.90
C THR A 282 0.16 9.04 -11.66
N GLY A 283 -1.14 8.89 -11.43
CA GLY A 283 -1.84 9.47 -10.29
C GLY A 283 -2.65 10.72 -10.64
N GLY A 284 -3.42 11.21 -9.66
CA GLY A 284 -4.41 12.27 -9.90
C GLY A 284 -3.84 13.58 -10.43
N LEU A 285 -2.61 13.95 -10.02
CA LEU A 285 -1.96 15.20 -10.46
C LEU A 285 -1.65 15.25 -11.96
N VAL A 286 -1.44 14.12 -12.60
CA VAL A 286 -1.17 14.06 -14.04
C VAL A 286 -2.26 14.77 -14.84
N LYS A 287 -3.52 14.69 -14.39
CA LYS A 287 -4.65 15.33 -15.05
C LYS A 287 -4.67 16.86 -14.95
N TYR A 288 -4.16 17.40 -13.84
CA TYR A 288 -4.32 18.81 -13.50
C TYR A 288 -3.05 19.66 -13.66
N ARG A 289 -1.86 19.05 -13.67
CA ARG A 289 -0.56 19.72 -13.71
C ARG A 289 0.38 19.14 -14.76
N LYS A 290 -0.16 18.60 -15.85
CA LYS A 290 0.60 17.90 -16.88
C LYS A 290 1.68 18.78 -17.50
N GLU A 291 1.39 20.07 -17.79
CA GLU A 291 2.36 21.00 -18.39
C GLU A 291 3.56 21.27 -17.46
N LEU A 292 3.31 21.48 -16.17
CA LEU A 292 4.37 21.63 -15.18
C LEU A 292 5.23 20.36 -15.11
N LEU A 293 4.59 19.20 -15.05
CA LEU A 293 5.27 17.89 -15.01
C LEU A 293 6.13 17.65 -16.26
N CYS A 294 5.64 18.00 -17.45
CA CYS A 294 6.44 17.95 -18.67
C CYS A 294 7.73 18.78 -18.53
N LYS A 295 7.62 20.06 -18.14
CA LYS A 295 8.78 20.96 -17.95
C LYS A 295 9.79 20.38 -16.96
N VAL A 296 9.31 19.83 -15.83
CA VAL A 296 10.15 19.22 -14.79
C VAL A 296 10.87 17.99 -15.33
N LEU A 297 10.17 17.07 -15.98
CA LEU A 297 10.73 15.83 -16.49
C LEU A 297 11.67 16.04 -17.68
N ASP A 298 11.38 17.03 -18.55
CA ASP A 298 12.28 17.48 -19.63
C ASP A 298 13.60 18.00 -19.04
N ARG A 299 13.51 18.83 -17.99
CA ARG A 299 14.70 19.39 -17.30
C ARG A 299 15.55 18.30 -16.64
N LEU A 300 14.92 17.23 -16.17
CA LEU A 300 15.60 16.07 -15.59
C LEU A 300 16.18 15.12 -16.64
N GLY A 301 15.86 15.32 -17.92
CA GLY A 301 16.40 14.54 -19.05
C GLY A 301 15.96 13.09 -19.05
N VAL A 302 14.78 12.76 -18.50
CA VAL A 302 14.22 11.42 -18.47
C VAL A 302 13.29 11.21 -19.66
N ASN A 303 13.29 10.00 -20.24
CA ASN A 303 12.28 9.62 -21.24
C ASN A 303 11.00 9.20 -20.49
N TYR A 304 9.90 9.92 -20.69
CA TYR A 304 8.69 9.70 -19.91
C TYR A 304 7.43 9.56 -20.75
N SER A 305 6.42 8.95 -20.11
CA SER A 305 5.03 8.92 -20.59
C SER A 305 4.08 9.11 -19.40
N PHE A 306 2.83 9.44 -19.69
CA PHE A 306 1.79 9.58 -18.68
C PHE A 306 0.77 8.45 -18.78
N ASN A 307 0.33 7.93 -17.62
CA ASN A 307 -0.84 7.07 -17.51
C ASN A 307 -1.82 7.68 -16.52
N GLU A 308 -2.95 8.17 -17.02
CA GLU A 308 -4.00 8.81 -16.23
C GLU A 308 -4.99 7.81 -15.62
N ASN A 309 -4.91 6.53 -15.99
CA ASN A 309 -5.83 5.45 -15.60
C ASN A 309 -5.26 4.52 -14.53
N CYS A 310 -4.36 5.04 -13.69
CA CYS A 310 -3.79 4.25 -12.61
C CYS A 310 -4.77 4.14 -11.46
N ASP A 311 -5.29 2.93 -11.26
CA ASP A 311 -5.93 2.58 -9.99
C ASP A 311 -5.60 1.14 -9.59
N ALA A 312 -5.80 0.84 -8.31
CA ALA A 312 -5.53 -0.47 -7.77
C ALA A 312 -6.49 -1.54 -8.30
N LEU A 313 -7.70 -1.16 -8.72
CA LEU A 313 -8.68 -2.08 -9.30
C LEU A 313 -8.17 -2.68 -10.61
N ALA A 314 -7.51 -1.86 -11.46
CA ALA A 314 -6.88 -2.36 -12.69
C ALA A 314 -5.75 -3.37 -12.38
N GLY A 315 -4.98 -3.13 -11.33
CA GLY A 315 -3.98 -4.08 -10.84
C GLY A 315 -4.60 -5.39 -10.37
N LEU A 316 -5.70 -5.34 -9.62
CA LEU A 316 -6.42 -6.54 -9.18
C LEU A 316 -6.99 -7.35 -10.35
N GLU A 317 -7.44 -6.70 -11.43
CA GLU A 317 -7.86 -7.41 -12.65
C GLU A 317 -6.70 -8.18 -13.31
N ILE A 318 -5.49 -7.61 -13.30
CA ILE A 318 -4.29 -8.32 -13.79
C ILE A 318 -3.98 -9.52 -12.88
N VAL A 319 -4.04 -9.31 -11.56
CA VAL A 319 -3.84 -10.36 -10.55
C VAL A 319 -4.83 -11.51 -10.74
N SER A 320 -6.11 -11.22 -10.99
CA SER A 320 -7.18 -12.24 -11.09
C SER A 320 -7.02 -13.20 -12.28
N LYS A 321 -6.24 -12.82 -13.30
CA LYS A 321 -5.98 -13.66 -14.48
C LYS A 321 -5.03 -14.82 -14.19
N GLY A 322 -4.42 -14.85 -12.99
CA GLY A 322 -3.48 -15.91 -12.61
C GLY A 322 -2.13 -15.85 -13.33
N GLU A 323 -1.83 -14.75 -14.00
CA GLU A 323 -0.57 -14.52 -14.72
C GLU A 323 0.53 -13.97 -13.81
N ILE A 324 0.19 -13.63 -12.57
CA ILE A 324 1.04 -13.08 -11.51
C ILE A 324 1.01 -14.04 -10.32
N LYS A 325 2.19 -14.32 -9.78
CA LYS A 325 2.39 -15.20 -8.62
C LYS A 325 2.61 -14.41 -7.35
#